data_fc22fb8af52c23d39e9b63fc5302a024
#
_entry.id   fc22fb8af52c23d39e9b63fc5302a024
#
_cell.length_a   1.000
_cell.length_b   1.000
_cell.length_c   1.000
_cell.angle_alpha   90.00
_cell.angle_beta   90.00
_cell.angle_gamma   90.00
#
_symmetry.space_group_name_H-M   'P 1'
#
loop_
_entity.id
_entity.type
_entity.pdbx_description
1 polymer ?
#
loop_
_entity_poly.entity_id
_entity_poly.type
_entity_poly.pdbx_seq_one_letter_code
_entity_poly.pdbx_strand_id
1 'polypeptide(L)'
;REFLLAEGNVKIADIEGNILKTDKTTYDKINEIITTYEYTELILKEGYNLVSKNISYNIKNKILSSKENSVFSDKDGNIVETNMFQYNIKDNLFSSVGKIKVIDIKKNKYFFKEIHVDTKKKEMIGSDISVILDQKNFGVSEKSDPRFVANDIFMSKDKTDLSKAVFTVCQKRDANKCPPWTLKAK
;
A
#
# COMPACT_ATOMS: atom_id res chain seq x y z
N ARG A 1 -31.15 10.79 18.29
CA ARG A 1 -30.50 11.02 16.97
C ARG A 1 -29.56 9.86 16.68
N GLU A 2 -29.69 9.25 15.50
CA GLU A 2 -28.92 8.06 15.10
C GLU A 2 -27.55 8.42 14.50
N PHE A 3 -27.38 9.67 14.10
CA PHE A 3 -26.14 10.20 13.52
C PHE A 3 -25.58 11.35 14.33
N LEU A 4 -24.27 11.38 14.46
CA LEU A 4 -23.51 12.54 14.90
C LEU A 4 -22.76 13.10 13.68
N LEU A 5 -22.70 14.41 13.54
CA LEU A 5 -21.93 15.13 12.54
C LEU A 5 -20.95 16.04 13.26
N ALA A 6 -19.70 16.05 12.83
CA ALA A 6 -18.68 17.00 13.23
C ALA A 6 -18.04 17.64 11.98
N GLU A 7 -17.87 18.96 12.00
CA GLU A 7 -17.32 19.76 10.92
C GLU A 7 -16.32 20.79 11.42
N GLY A 8 -15.29 21.07 10.63
CA GLY A 8 -14.24 22.06 10.87
C GLY A 8 -13.13 21.54 11.79
N ASN A 9 -11.97 21.23 11.21
CA ASN A 9 -10.75 20.80 11.92
C ASN A 9 -10.99 19.68 12.95
N VAL A 10 -11.74 18.66 12.56
CA VAL A 10 -12.09 17.55 13.43
C VAL A 10 -10.85 16.73 13.76
N LYS A 11 -10.62 16.50 15.06
CA LYS A 11 -9.57 15.59 15.56
C LYS A 11 -10.20 14.55 16.46
N ILE A 12 -10.03 13.29 16.12
CA ILE A 12 -10.47 12.14 16.90
C ILE A 12 -9.21 11.41 17.37
N ALA A 13 -9.12 11.13 18.66
CA ALA A 13 -8.05 10.33 19.23
C ALA A 13 -8.65 9.14 19.98
N ASP A 14 -8.04 7.98 19.85
CA ASP A 14 -8.39 6.82 20.65
C ASP A 14 -7.48 6.69 21.90
N ILE A 15 -7.82 5.74 22.74
CA ILE A 15 -7.07 5.47 23.99
C ILE A 15 -5.68 4.86 23.71
N GLU A 16 -5.46 4.34 22.53
CA GLU A 16 -4.19 3.73 22.12
C GLU A 16 -3.20 4.77 21.58
N GLY A 17 -3.68 6.00 21.31
CA GLY A 17 -2.89 7.12 20.83
C GLY A 17 -2.91 7.26 19.28
N ASN A 18 -3.82 6.59 18.60
CA ASN A 18 -4.09 6.84 17.19
C ASN A 18 -4.86 8.16 17.02
N ILE A 19 -4.56 8.92 15.98
CA ILE A 19 -5.14 10.23 15.72
C ILE A 19 -5.69 10.27 14.30
N LEU A 20 -6.96 10.60 14.17
CA LEU A 20 -7.61 10.90 12.90
C LEU A 20 -7.87 12.41 12.83
N LYS A 21 -7.49 13.04 11.71
CA LYS A 21 -7.76 14.44 11.40
C LYS A 21 -8.51 14.53 10.08
N THR A 22 -9.59 15.31 10.06
CA THR A 22 -10.42 15.55 8.86
C THR A 22 -11.20 16.83 9.04
N ASP A 23 -11.73 17.38 7.96
CA ASP A 23 -12.61 18.57 8.05
C ASP A 23 -14.05 18.19 8.34
N LYS A 24 -14.47 16.98 8.00
CA LYS A 24 -15.85 16.53 8.19
C LYS A 24 -15.92 15.03 8.45
N THR A 25 -16.72 14.65 9.44
CA THR A 25 -16.98 13.24 9.76
C THR A 25 -18.40 13.04 10.26
N THR A 26 -18.94 11.86 9.99
CA THR A 26 -20.19 11.38 10.56
C THR A 26 -19.96 10.09 11.34
N TYR A 27 -20.74 9.90 12.38
CA TYR A 27 -20.83 8.64 13.10
C TYR A 27 -22.27 8.12 13.07
N ASP A 28 -22.45 6.99 12.41
CA ASP A 28 -23.69 6.21 12.42
C ASP A 28 -23.68 5.32 13.66
N LYS A 29 -24.55 5.62 14.63
CA LYS A 29 -24.63 4.90 15.90
C LYS A 29 -25.23 3.51 15.77
N ILE A 30 -26.08 3.29 14.79
CA ILE A 30 -26.76 2.00 14.59
C ILE A 30 -25.79 1.00 13.98
N ASN A 31 -25.10 1.41 12.93
CA ASN A 31 -24.17 0.56 12.21
C ASN A 31 -22.75 0.60 12.78
N GLU A 32 -22.49 1.48 13.76
CA GLU A 32 -21.18 1.71 14.35
C GLU A 32 -20.09 2.04 13.31
N ILE A 33 -20.45 2.95 12.35
CA ILE A 33 -19.58 3.35 11.26
C ILE A 33 -19.20 4.81 11.41
N ILE A 34 -17.89 5.10 11.40
CA ILE A 34 -17.34 6.44 11.21
C ILE A 34 -17.04 6.61 9.72
N THR A 35 -17.53 7.69 9.11
CA THR A 35 -17.20 8.06 7.74
C THR A 35 -16.60 9.46 7.72
N THR A 36 -15.43 9.60 7.14
CA THR A 36 -14.81 10.90 6.88
C THR A 36 -15.10 11.35 5.46
N TYR A 37 -15.05 12.65 5.22
CA TYR A 37 -15.29 13.24 3.92
C TYR A 37 -14.09 14.08 3.51
N GLU A 38 -13.73 14.03 2.23
CA GLU A 38 -12.57 14.71 1.66
C GLU A 38 -11.25 14.27 2.32
N TYR A 39 -10.31 15.18 2.43
CA TYR A 39 -8.98 14.90 2.97
C TYR A 39 -9.03 14.40 4.42
N THR A 40 -8.36 13.29 4.65
CA THR A 40 -8.28 12.67 5.96
C THR A 40 -6.86 12.15 6.20
N GLU A 41 -6.30 12.50 7.34
CA GLU A 41 -5.02 12.00 7.84
C GLU A 41 -5.27 11.09 9.03
N LEU A 42 -4.73 9.87 9.00
CA LEU A 42 -4.73 8.93 10.13
C LEU A 42 -3.30 8.65 10.54
N ILE A 43 -2.96 9.00 11.77
CA ILE A 43 -1.64 8.79 12.36
C ILE A 43 -1.77 7.67 13.39
N LEU A 44 -1.10 6.55 13.14
CA LEU A 44 -1.09 5.42 14.05
C LEU A 44 0.10 5.51 15.01
N LYS A 45 -0.12 5.10 16.25
CA LYS A 45 0.91 5.09 17.31
C LYS A 45 2.18 4.35 16.91
N GLU A 46 2.04 3.32 16.10
CA GLU A 46 3.15 2.49 15.63
C GLU A 46 4.05 3.17 14.57
N GLY A 47 3.72 4.42 14.18
CA GLY A 47 4.48 5.20 13.22
C GLY A 47 4.06 5.01 11.76
N TYR A 48 2.86 4.49 11.55
CA TYR A 48 2.22 4.49 10.22
C TYR A 48 1.38 5.75 10.05
N ASN A 49 1.44 6.31 8.86
CA ASN A 49 0.59 7.42 8.46
C ASN A 49 -0.21 7.03 7.21
N LEU A 50 -1.50 7.34 7.21
CA LEU A 50 -2.40 7.16 6.06
C LEU A 50 -3.01 8.50 5.70
N VAL A 51 -2.87 8.87 4.44
CA VAL A 51 -3.58 9.99 3.84
C VAL A 51 -4.53 9.45 2.78
N SER A 52 -5.80 9.79 2.89
CA SER A 52 -6.83 9.36 1.95
C SER A 52 -7.99 10.35 1.92
N LYS A 53 -8.94 10.10 1.03
CA LYS A 53 -10.27 10.71 1.06
C LYS A 53 -11.32 9.67 1.41
N ASN A 54 -12.44 10.14 2.00
CA ASN A 54 -13.63 9.32 2.22
C ASN A 54 -13.34 7.98 2.91
N ILE A 55 -12.65 8.02 4.06
CA ILE A 55 -12.36 6.83 4.85
C ILE A 55 -13.63 6.37 5.57
N SER A 56 -13.89 5.08 5.55
CA SER A 56 -14.92 4.40 6.34
C SER A 56 -14.27 3.47 7.36
N TYR A 57 -14.65 3.61 8.62
CA TYR A 57 -14.24 2.73 9.69
C TYR A 57 -15.44 2.09 10.38
N ASN A 58 -15.59 0.77 10.19
CA ASN A 58 -16.56 -0.04 10.91
C ASN A 58 -15.96 -0.46 12.25
N ILE A 59 -16.47 0.12 13.35
CA ILE A 59 -15.96 -0.08 14.71
C ILE A 59 -16.19 -1.52 15.17
N LYS A 60 -17.37 -2.07 14.88
CA LYS A 60 -17.77 -3.43 15.28
C LYS A 60 -16.88 -4.51 14.64
N ASN A 61 -16.64 -4.39 13.35
CA ASN A 61 -15.86 -5.36 12.59
C ASN A 61 -14.36 -5.03 12.56
N LYS A 62 -13.97 -3.87 13.07
CA LYS A 62 -12.57 -3.36 13.02
C LYS A 62 -12.03 -3.25 11.59
N ILE A 63 -12.87 -2.84 10.64
CA ILE A 63 -12.51 -2.71 9.22
C ILE A 63 -12.39 -1.24 8.87
N LEU A 64 -11.21 -0.84 8.41
CA LEU A 64 -10.88 0.46 7.85
C LEU A 64 -10.80 0.32 6.33
N SER A 65 -11.41 1.21 5.55
CA SER A 65 -11.39 1.14 4.10
C SER A 65 -11.54 2.50 3.43
N SER A 66 -11.05 2.61 2.21
CA SER A 66 -11.38 3.69 1.27
C SER A 66 -11.40 3.15 -0.15
N LYS A 67 -12.22 3.77 -1.01
CA LYS A 67 -12.26 3.54 -2.47
C LYS A 67 -11.62 4.69 -3.23
N GLU A 68 -10.81 5.47 -2.57
CA GLU A 68 -10.13 6.65 -3.11
C GLU A 68 -8.62 6.48 -3.06
N ASN A 69 -7.93 7.33 -3.83
CA ASN A 69 -6.47 7.34 -3.80
C ASN A 69 -5.97 7.54 -2.37
N SER A 70 -5.16 6.60 -1.94
CA SER A 70 -4.64 6.52 -0.58
C SER A 70 -3.13 6.37 -0.60
N VAL A 71 -2.47 7.03 0.33
CA VAL A 71 -1.02 6.95 0.53
C VAL A 71 -0.74 6.51 1.95
N PHE A 72 -0.07 5.39 2.08
CA PHE A 72 0.46 4.89 3.35
C PHE A 72 1.95 5.17 3.41
N SER A 73 2.44 5.56 4.56
CA SER A 73 3.87 5.61 4.85
C SER A 73 4.16 4.99 6.20
N ASP A 74 5.31 4.34 6.32
CA ASP A 74 5.80 3.83 7.60
C ASP A 74 6.93 4.72 8.14
N LYS A 75 7.33 4.44 9.37
CA LYS A 75 8.43 5.16 10.04
C LYS A 75 9.79 4.97 9.36
N ASP A 76 9.96 3.92 8.57
CA ASP A 76 11.20 3.58 7.89
C ASP A 76 11.31 4.30 6.54
N GLY A 77 10.22 4.91 6.04
CA GLY A 77 10.16 5.66 4.79
C GLY A 77 9.67 4.86 3.59
N ASN A 78 9.09 3.67 3.80
CA ASN A 78 8.38 2.97 2.74
C ASN A 78 7.04 3.67 2.46
N ILE A 79 6.65 3.73 1.20
CA ILE A 79 5.42 4.39 0.74
C ILE A 79 4.61 3.40 -0.09
N VAL A 80 3.32 3.32 0.18
CA VAL A 80 2.34 2.56 -0.61
C VAL A 80 1.28 3.52 -1.13
N GLU A 81 1.16 3.63 -2.44
CA GLU A 81 0.12 4.38 -3.14
C GLU A 81 -0.90 3.38 -3.72
N THR A 82 -2.18 3.58 -3.48
CA THR A 82 -3.26 2.71 -3.98
C THR A 82 -4.54 3.47 -4.25
N ASN A 83 -5.39 2.94 -5.13
CA ASN A 83 -6.69 3.53 -5.47
C ASN A 83 -7.81 3.10 -4.51
N MET A 84 -7.62 1.97 -3.85
CA MET A 84 -8.58 1.46 -2.87
C MET A 84 -7.90 0.48 -1.94
N PHE A 85 -8.36 0.43 -0.70
CA PHE A 85 -7.84 -0.53 0.28
C PHE A 85 -8.93 -0.96 1.27
N GLN A 86 -8.66 -2.09 1.91
CA GLN A 86 -9.33 -2.56 3.10
C GLN A 86 -8.29 -3.07 4.10
N TYR A 87 -8.41 -2.66 5.34
CA TYR A 87 -7.57 -3.12 6.43
C TYR A 87 -8.44 -3.68 7.55
N ASN A 88 -8.33 -4.98 7.79
CA ASN A 88 -8.92 -5.63 8.94
C ASN A 88 -7.93 -5.52 10.10
N ILE A 89 -8.18 -4.59 11.02
CA ILE A 89 -7.31 -4.30 12.15
C ILE A 89 -7.24 -5.49 13.11
N LYS A 90 -8.36 -6.20 13.31
CA LYS A 90 -8.43 -7.36 14.21
C LYS A 90 -7.53 -8.51 13.75
N ASP A 91 -7.52 -8.77 12.46
CA ASP A 91 -6.78 -9.88 11.87
C ASP A 91 -5.41 -9.46 11.34
N ASN A 92 -5.09 -8.16 11.38
CA ASN A 92 -3.87 -7.54 10.85
C ASN A 92 -3.70 -7.77 9.32
N LEU A 93 -4.81 -7.84 8.58
CA LEU A 93 -4.82 -8.12 7.15
C LEU A 93 -5.14 -6.87 6.35
N PHE A 94 -4.16 -6.40 5.59
CA PHE A 94 -4.33 -5.33 4.61
C PHE A 94 -4.52 -5.95 3.23
N SER A 95 -5.46 -5.44 2.46
CA SER A 95 -5.68 -5.81 1.07
C SER A 95 -5.93 -4.59 0.20
N SER A 96 -5.44 -4.66 -1.02
CA SER A 96 -5.66 -3.63 -2.03
C SER A 96 -5.72 -4.25 -3.41
N VAL A 97 -6.59 -3.70 -4.26
CA VAL A 97 -6.79 -4.12 -5.65
C VAL A 97 -6.78 -2.89 -6.54
N GLY A 98 -6.25 -3.02 -7.75
CA GLY A 98 -6.18 -1.96 -8.74
C GLY A 98 -4.74 -1.51 -9.01
N LYS A 99 -4.54 -0.20 -9.15
CA LYS A 99 -3.19 0.36 -9.35
C LYS A 99 -2.52 0.54 -8.00
N ILE A 100 -1.55 -0.30 -7.70
CA ILE A 100 -0.81 -0.26 -6.46
C ILE A 100 0.66 -0.02 -6.78
N LYS A 101 1.27 0.95 -6.11
CA LYS A 101 2.68 1.28 -6.23
C LYS A 101 3.31 1.31 -4.84
N VAL A 102 4.37 0.56 -4.67
CA VAL A 102 5.18 0.57 -3.44
C VAL A 102 6.55 1.14 -3.77
N ILE A 103 7.05 2.02 -2.92
CA ILE A 103 8.40 2.56 -2.98
C ILE A 103 9.07 2.20 -1.67
N ASP A 104 10.15 1.41 -1.72
CA ASP A 104 10.90 1.07 -0.54
C ASP A 104 11.99 2.11 -0.19
N ILE A 105 12.59 1.97 0.97
CA ILE A 105 13.69 2.84 1.45
C ILE A 105 14.90 2.86 0.51
N LYS A 106 15.07 1.81 -0.30
CA LYS A 106 16.12 1.71 -1.32
C LYS A 106 15.70 2.32 -2.66
N LYS A 107 14.54 3.02 -2.71
CA LYS A 107 13.96 3.64 -3.91
C LYS A 107 13.57 2.65 -5.01
N ASN A 108 13.50 1.36 -4.72
CA ASN A 108 12.91 0.40 -5.64
C ASN A 108 11.41 0.68 -5.76
N LYS A 109 10.88 0.51 -6.96
CA LYS A 109 9.46 0.75 -7.27
C LYS A 109 8.81 -0.57 -7.67
N TYR A 110 7.79 -0.94 -6.94
CA TYR A 110 7.00 -2.15 -7.16
C TYR A 110 5.60 -1.74 -7.60
N PHE A 111 5.08 -2.37 -8.62
CA PHE A 111 3.74 -2.17 -9.13
C PHE A 111 2.99 -3.49 -9.09
N PHE A 112 1.75 -3.45 -8.61
CA PHE A 112 0.90 -4.63 -8.46
C PHE A 112 -0.50 -4.34 -8.97
N LYS A 113 -1.25 -5.38 -9.32
CA LYS A 113 -2.71 -5.32 -9.47
C LYS A 113 -3.44 -5.66 -8.18
N GLU A 114 -2.85 -6.52 -7.37
CA GLU A 114 -3.45 -6.95 -6.12
C GLU A 114 -2.36 -7.26 -5.10
N ILE A 115 -2.57 -6.87 -3.84
CA ILE A 115 -1.72 -7.25 -2.72
C ILE A 115 -2.57 -7.63 -1.50
N HIS A 116 -2.06 -8.60 -0.74
CA HIS A 116 -2.53 -8.96 0.58
C HIS A 116 -1.33 -9.00 1.51
N VAL A 117 -1.42 -8.31 2.63
CA VAL A 117 -0.33 -8.17 3.59
C VAL A 117 -0.82 -8.58 4.98
N ASP A 118 -0.19 -9.57 5.57
CA ASP A 118 -0.28 -9.84 7.01
C ASP A 118 0.73 -8.93 7.71
N THR A 119 0.25 -7.83 8.29
CA THR A 119 1.12 -6.82 8.91
C THR A 119 1.78 -7.31 10.20
N LYS A 120 1.20 -8.33 10.85
CA LYS A 120 1.74 -8.96 12.05
C LYS A 120 2.88 -9.91 11.72
N LYS A 121 2.68 -10.79 10.74
CA LYS A 121 3.72 -11.73 10.28
C LYS A 121 4.76 -11.07 9.38
N LYS A 122 4.45 -9.88 8.81
CA LYS A 122 5.24 -9.20 7.79
C LYS A 122 5.37 -10.06 6.52
N GLU A 123 4.28 -10.67 6.13
CA GLU A 123 4.15 -11.48 4.91
C GLU A 123 3.28 -10.75 3.90
N MET A 124 3.64 -10.85 2.63
CA MET A 124 2.90 -10.25 1.53
C MET A 124 2.75 -11.25 0.39
N ILE A 125 1.54 -11.29 -0.17
CA ILE A 125 1.24 -11.95 -1.45
C ILE A 125 0.81 -10.86 -2.42
N GLY A 126 1.29 -10.91 -3.66
CA GLY A 126 0.88 -9.98 -4.70
C GLY A 126 0.81 -10.65 -6.06
N SER A 127 0.04 -10.05 -6.96
CA SER A 127 -0.12 -10.53 -8.34
C SER A 127 0.19 -9.45 -9.38
N ASP A 128 0.51 -9.91 -10.60
CA ASP A 128 0.84 -9.07 -11.76
C ASP A 128 1.90 -8.00 -11.43
N ILE A 129 3.09 -8.46 -11.07
CA ILE A 129 4.13 -7.63 -10.50
C ILE A 129 5.05 -7.10 -11.59
N SER A 130 5.36 -5.82 -11.49
CA SER A 130 6.46 -5.17 -12.21
C SER A 130 7.32 -4.41 -11.22
N VAL A 131 8.62 -4.66 -11.22
CA VAL A 131 9.59 -4.02 -10.33
C VAL A 131 10.65 -3.29 -11.10
N ILE A 132 10.93 -2.07 -10.69
CA ILE A 132 12.06 -1.27 -11.15
C ILE A 132 12.99 -1.10 -9.95
N LEU A 133 14.19 -1.65 -10.07
CA LEU A 133 15.20 -1.55 -9.02
C LEU A 133 16.00 -0.26 -9.17
N ASP A 134 16.36 0.35 -8.07
CA ASP A 134 17.22 1.54 -8.09
C ASP A 134 18.63 1.16 -8.56
N GLN A 135 19.13 1.87 -9.57
CA GLN A 135 20.40 1.56 -10.23
C GLN A 135 21.58 1.59 -9.27
N LYS A 136 21.64 2.61 -8.39
CA LYS A 136 22.73 2.82 -7.46
C LYS A 136 22.75 1.72 -6.38
N ASN A 137 21.58 1.42 -5.85
CA ASN A 137 21.44 0.39 -4.81
C ASN A 137 21.61 -1.02 -5.35
N PHE A 138 21.31 -1.25 -6.63
CA PHE A 138 21.52 -2.53 -7.30
C PHE A 138 22.96 -2.72 -7.78
N GLY A 139 23.79 -1.66 -7.79
CA GLY A 139 25.20 -1.74 -8.15
C GLY A 139 25.47 -1.88 -9.64
N VAL A 140 24.60 -1.36 -10.49
CA VAL A 140 24.77 -1.35 -11.95
C VAL A 140 25.02 0.07 -12.47
N SER A 141 25.49 0.17 -13.74
CA SER A 141 25.74 1.46 -14.37
C SER A 141 24.45 2.28 -14.56
N GLU A 142 24.58 3.60 -14.64
CA GLU A 142 23.46 4.53 -14.87
C GLU A 142 22.72 4.29 -16.22
N LYS A 143 23.36 3.57 -17.15
CA LYS A 143 22.75 3.16 -18.42
C LYS A 143 21.93 1.87 -18.32
N SER A 144 21.88 1.24 -17.16
CA SER A 144 21.16 -0.01 -16.94
C SER A 144 19.78 0.26 -16.35
N ASP A 145 18.79 -0.58 -16.67
CA ASP A 145 17.43 -0.52 -16.11
C ASP A 145 17.10 -1.88 -15.46
N PRO A 146 17.64 -2.16 -14.26
CA PRO A 146 17.40 -3.43 -13.57
C PRO A 146 15.92 -3.53 -13.20
N ARG A 147 15.25 -4.54 -13.73
CA ARG A 147 13.82 -4.73 -13.53
C ARG A 147 13.41 -6.18 -13.66
N PHE A 148 12.30 -6.53 -13.06
CA PHE A 148 11.65 -7.81 -13.30
C PHE A 148 10.14 -7.68 -13.36
N VAL A 149 9.51 -8.68 -13.97
CA VAL A 149 8.07 -8.90 -13.94
C VAL A 149 7.81 -10.32 -13.46
N ALA A 150 6.74 -10.55 -12.76
CA ALA A 150 6.31 -11.89 -12.35
C ALA A 150 4.79 -11.95 -12.26
N ASN A 151 4.21 -13.15 -12.36
CA ASN A 151 2.79 -13.33 -12.15
C ASN A 151 2.43 -13.14 -10.69
N ASP A 152 3.17 -13.80 -9.81
CA ASP A 152 2.90 -13.79 -8.37
C ASP A 152 4.19 -13.60 -7.58
N ILE A 153 4.04 -13.01 -6.39
CA ILE A 153 5.08 -12.93 -5.38
C ILE A 153 4.53 -13.38 -4.03
N PHE A 154 5.33 -14.14 -3.33
CA PHE A 154 5.24 -14.26 -1.88
C PHE A 154 6.51 -13.65 -1.28
N MET A 155 6.34 -12.76 -0.32
CA MET A 155 7.44 -12.11 0.39
C MET A 155 7.25 -12.25 1.88
N SER A 156 8.30 -12.66 2.56
CA SER A 156 8.40 -12.68 4.03
C SER A 156 9.72 -12.04 4.45
N LYS A 157 10.00 -11.98 5.74
CA LYS A 157 11.24 -11.42 6.27
C LYS A 157 12.49 -12.07 5.66
N ASP A 158 12.45 -13.39 5.44
CA ASP A 158 13.66 -14.19 5.10
C ASP A 158 13.57 -14.79 3.69
N LYS A 159 12.44 -14.63 2.99
CA LYS A 159 12.19 -15.32 1.72
C LYS A 159 11.39 -14.46 0.76
N THR A 160 11.75 -14.53 -0.51
CA THR A 160 10.96 -13.99 -1.63
C THR A 160 10.84 -15.07 -2.70
N ASP A 161 9.63 -15.50 -2.97
CA ASP A 161 9.31 -16.43 -4.05
C ASP A 161 8.62 -15.68 -5.18
N LEU A 162 9.03 -15.93 -6.40
CA LEU A 162 8.46 -15.36 -7.61
C LEU A 162 7.99 -16.49 -8.54
N SER A 163 6.80 -16.36 -9.07
CA SER A 163 6.24 -17.29 -10.05
C SER A 163 6.33 -16.68 -11.46
N LYS A 164 6.84 -17.47 -12.42
CA LYS A 164 7.00 -17.06 -13.82
C LYS A 164 7.71 -15.72 -13.98
N ALA A 165 8.82 -15.56 -13.30
CA ALA A 165 9.58 -14.31 -13.27
C ALA A 165 10.46 -14.15 -14.51
N VAL A 166 10.56 -12.91 -15.01
CA VAL A 166 11.49 -12.50 -16.05
C VAL A 166 12.28 -11.29 -15.56
N PHE A 167 13.59 -11.42 -15.46
CA PHE A 167 14.51 -10.39 -15.01
C PHE A 167 15.44 -9.91 -16.14
N THR A 168 15.79 -8.63 -16.13
CA THR A 168 16.82 -8.05 -17.00
C THR A 168 17.43 -6.82 -16.36
N VAL A 169 18.68 -6.49 -16.70
CA VAL A 169 19.34 -5.21 -16.38
C VAL A 169 19.50 -4.33 -17.63
N CYS A 170 19.06 -4.80 -18.78
CA CYS A 170 19.21 -4.05 -20.03
C CYS A 170 18.41 -2.77 -20.03
N GLN A 171 18.98 -1.70 -20.59
CA GLN A 171 18.29 -0.45 -20.81
C GLN A 171 16.95 -0.66 -21.54
N LYS A 172 15.92 0.08 -21.17
CA LYS A 172 14.67 0.11 -21.92
C LYS A 172 14.93 0.57 -23.35
N ARG A 173 14.40 -0.15 -24.31
CA ARG A 173 14.41 0.21 -25.72
C ARG A 173 13.07 0.78 -26.12
N ASP A 174 13.04 1.50 -27.24
CA ASP A 174 11.79 1.99 -27.81
C ASP A 174 10.77 0.86 -28.00
N ALA A 175 9.50 1.23 -27.97
CA ALA A 175 8.36 0.33 -27.99
C ALA A 175 8.59 -0.90 -28.89
N ASN A 176 8.35 -2.09 -28.34
CA ASN A 176 8.38 -3.41 -29.00
C ASN A 176 9.75 -4.10 -29.19
N LYS A 177 10.86 -3.59 -28.69
CA LYS A 177 12.12 -4.32 -28.71
C LYS A 177 12.37 -5.03 -27.38
N CYS A 178 12.46 -6.35 -27.42
CA CYS A 178 12.87 -7.15 -26.26
C CYS A 178 14.29 -6.76 -25.81
N PRO A 179 14.60 -6.86 -24.50
CA PRO A 179 15.96 -6.70 -24.01
C PRO A 179 16.87 -7.77 -24.66
N PRO A 180 18.18 -7.44 -24.87
CA PRO A 180 19.11 -8.37 -25.54
C PRO A 180 19.30 -9.68 -24.75
N TRP A 181 19.07 -9.69 -23.47
CA TRP A 181 19.05 -10.89 -22.66
C TRP A 181 18.06 -10.78 -21.47
N THR A 182 17.53 -11.90 -21.06
CA THR A 182 16.64 -12.05 -19.93
C THR A 182 16.93 -13.34 -19.19
N LEU A 183 16.78 -13.32 -17.86
CA LEU A 183 16.70 -14.51 -17.02
C LEU A 183 15.22 -14.84 -16.82
N LYS A 184 14.81 -16.08 -17.10
CA LYS A 184 13.44 -16.55 -16.87
C LYS A 184 13.45 -17.65 -15.83
N ALA A 185 12.52 -17.59 -14.88
CA ALA A 185 12.20 -18.65 -13.93
C ALA A 185 10.79 -19.17 -14.21
N LYS A 186 10.57 -20.45 -13.95
CA LYS A 186 9.24 -21.12 -14.09
C LYS A 186 8.45 -20.99 -12.79
#